data_e0787b92c191a10713ddb9accdce9328
#
_entry.id   e0787b92c191a10713ddb9accdce9328
#
_cell.length_a   1.000
_cell.length_b   1.000
_cell.length_c   1.000
_cell.angle_alpha   90.00
_cell.angle_beta   90.00
_cell.angle_gamma   90.00
#
_symmetry.space_group_name_H-M   'P 1'
#
loop_
_entity.id
_entity.type
_entity.pdbx_description
1 polymer ?
#
loop_
_entity_poly.entity_id
_entity_poly.type
_entity_poly.pdbx_seq_one_letter_code
_entity_poly.pdbx_strand_id
1 'polypeptide(L)'
;MTLSPSAHVDTFTRDALPPAHLWPTLEFTIPDVQYPERLNAAVELLDRTIDRFGADRPAILLADGTSWSYRELRARVDQFAQVLTEDLGLVPGNRVLLRMLNGPWTVVCWLGALKAGMVVVTTMVAWRARELRPIAERV
;
A
#
# COMPACT_ATOMS: atom_id res chain seq x y z
N MET A 1 -22.46 8.06 6.97
CA MET A 1 -21.16 8.69 6.68
C MET A 1 -21.04 8.81 5.17
N THR A 2 -20.71 9.97 4.63
CA THR A 2 -20.48 10.13 3.19
C THR A 2 -18.96 10.08 2.97
N LEU A 3 -18.48 9.20 2.09
CA LEU A 3 -17.06 9.16 1.75
C LEU A 3 -16.67 10.42 0.97
N SER A 4 -15.55 11.00 1.34
CA SER A 4 -14.91 12.06 0.56
C SER A 4 -14.58 11.61 -0.85
N PRO A 5 -14.52 12.51 -1.83
CA PRO A 5 -14.07 12.17 -3.18
C PRO A 5 -12.70 11.49 -3.16
N SER A 6 -12.57 10.36 -3.85
CA SER A 6 -11.31 9.64 -3.97
C SER A 6 -10.39 10.30 -4.99
N ALA A 7 -9.07 10.13 -4.82
CA ALA A 7 -8.07 10.42 -5.84
C ALA A 7 -7.89 9.27 -6.85
N HIS A 8 -8.58 8.14 -6.66
CA HIS A 8 -8.53 7.01 -7.57
C HIS A 8 -9.22 7.34 -8.90
N VAL A 9 -8.53 7.07 -9.99
CA VAL A 9 -9.06 7.13 -11.37
C VAL A 9 -9.90 5.90 -11.64
N ASP A 10 -9.42 4.73 -11.23
CA ASP A 10 -10.19 3.49 -11.24
C ASP A 10 -11.02 3.41 -9.94
N THR A 11 -12.32 3.55 -10.07
CA THR A 11 -13.25 3.59 -8.94
C THR A 11 -13.80 2.23 -8.51
N PHE A 12 -13.41 1.15 -9.19
CA PHE A 12 -13.93 -0.20 -8.97
C PHE A 12 -14.03 -0.58 -7.48
N THR A 13 -12.93 -0.41 -6.74
CA THR A 13 -12.91 -0.78 -5.32
C THR A 13 -13.90 0.03 -4.49
N ARG A 14 -14.03 1.33 -4.80
CA ARG A 14 -14.97 2.23 -4.12
C ARG A 14 -16.42 1.86 -4.44
N ASP A 15 -16.70 1.57 -5.70
CA ASP A 15 -18.05 1.22 -6.17
C ASP A 15 -18.51 -0.14 -5.65
N ALA A 16 -17.55 -1.04 -5.35
CA ALA A 16 -17.78 -2.36 -4.78
C ALA A 16 -17.87 -2.37 -3.24
N LEU A 17 -17.80 -1.21 -2.57
CA LEU A 17 -17.95 -1.14 -1.11
C LEU A 17 -19.36 -1.54 -0.68
N PRO A 18 -19.51 -2.13 0.52
CA PRO A 18 -20.83 -2.42 1.09
C PRO A 18 -21.69 -1.16 1.21
N PRO A 19 -23.03 -1.27 1.21
CA PRO A 19 -23.90 -0.15 1.47
C PRO A 19 -23.57 0.58 2.78
N ALA A 20 -23.67 1.92 2.79
CA ALA A 20 -23.22 2.75 3.91
C ALA A 20 -23.86 2.39 5.27
N HIS A 21 -25.07 1.83 5.28
CA HIS A 21 -25.73 1.40 6.52
C HIS A 21 -25.08 0.17 7.18
N LEU A 22 -24.23 -0.56 6.45
CA LEU A 22 -23.47 -1.69 6.97
C LEU A 22 -22.07 -1.29 7.50
N TRP A 23 -21.70 -0.02 7.37
CA TRP A 23 -20.40 0.43 7.80
C TRP A 23 -20.35 0.63 9.31
N PRO A 24 -19.22 0.32 9.96
CA PRO A 24 -19.04 0.64 11.36
C PRO A 24 -18.96 2.16 11.57
N THR A 25 -19.33 2.60 12.75
CA THR A 25 -19.00 3.97 13.19
C THR A 25 -17.50 4.00 13.50
N LEU A 26 -16.77 4.87 12.79
CA LEU A 26 -15.35 5.07 13.01
C LEU A 26 -15.18 6.28 13.94
N GLU A 27 -14.62 6.03 15.12
CA GLU A 27 -14.35 7.04 16.14
C GLU A 27 -12.85 7.23 16.30
N PHE A 28 -12.34 8.35 15.81
CA PHE A 28 -10.92 8.73 15.97
C PHE A 28 -10.81 9.82 17.04
N THR A 29 -10.94 9.43 18.31
CA THR A 29 -10.92 10.36 19.45
C THR A 29 -9.52 10.65 19.97
N ILE A 30 -8.55 9.78 19.68
CA ILE A 30 -7.16 9.94 20.10
C ILE A 30 -6.45 10.85 19.09
N PRO A 31 -5.78 11.95 19.53
CA PRO A 31 -5.14 12.90 18.59
C PRO A 31 -4.15 12.24 17.61
N ASP A 32 -3.39 11.26 18.07
CA ASP A 32 -2.37 10.57 17.25
C ASP A 32 -2.97 9.68 16.12
N VAL A 33 -4.26 9.38 16.18
CA VAL A 33 -4.96 8.59 15.15
C VAL A 33 -5.97 9.41 14.35
N GLN A 34 -5.90 10.73 14.44
CA GLN A 34 -6.67 11.63 13.58
C GLN A 34 -5.94 11.82 12.26
N TYR A 35 -6.53 11.29 11.21
CA TYR A 35 -5.96 11.36 9.87
C TYR A 35 -6.60 12.50 9.06
N PRO A 36 -5.83 13.16 8.16
CA PRO A 36 -6.41 14.10 7.22
C PRO A 36 -7.38 13.40 6.28
N GLU A 37 -8.30 14.15 5.71
CA GLU A 37 -9.32 13.64 4.77
C GLU A 37 -8.68 12.90 3.57
N ARG A 38 -7.50 13.34 3.16
CA ARG A 38 -6.70 12.72 2.10
C ARG A 38 -5.28 12.51 2.58
N LEU A 39 -4.81 11.30 2.44
CA LEU A 39 -3.41 10.96 2.70
C LEU A 39 -2.95 9.84 1.76
N ASN A 40 -1.66 9.77 1.54
CA ASN A 40 -1.02 8.59 0.96
C ASN A 40 -0.29 7.85 2.08
N ALA A 41 -0.71 6.61 2.36
CA ALA A 41 -0.18 5.85 3.49
C ALA A 41 1.33 5.59 3.37
N ALA A 42 1.87 5.38 2.16
CA ALA A 42 3.30 5.20 1.96
C ALA A 42 4.09 6.48 2.24
N VAL A 43 3.56 7.65 1.86
CA VAL A 43 4.18 8.95 2.17
C VAL A 43 4.21 9.17 3.68
N GLU A 44 3.12 8.88 4.40
CA GLU A 44 3.07 9.00 5.86
C GLU A 44 4.08 8.08 6.55
N LEU A 45 4.08 6.79 6.16
CA LEU A 45 4.89 5.77 6.81
C LEU A 45 6.39 5.85 6.45
N LEU A 46 6.73 6.33 5.27
CA LEU A 46 8.09 6.30 4.75
C LEU A 46 8.69 7.71 4.62
N ASP A 47 8.12 8.56 3.76
CA ASP A 47 8.72 9.85 3.45
C ASP A 47 8.72 10.78 4.67
N ARG A 48 7.58 10.94 5.35
CA ARG A 48 7.51 11.76 6.58
C ARG A 48 8.30 11.19 7.74
N THR A 49 8.45 9.87 7.81
CA THR A 49 9.32 9.23 8.80
C THR A 49 10.79 9.60 8.55
N ILE A 50 11.21 9.64 7.29
CA ILE A 50 12.56 10.09 6.90
C ILE A 50 12.77 11.56 7.27
N ASP A 51 11.81 12.42 6.92
CA ASP A 51 11.88 13.86 7.21
C ASP A 51 11.99 14.14 8.72
N ARG A 52 11.29 13.34 9.53
CA ARG A 52 11.20 13.51 10.98
C ARG A 52 12.40 12.93 11.73
N PHE A 53 12.92 11.79 11.29
CA PHE A 53 13.87 10.99 12.06
C PHE A 53 15.18 10.68 11.34
N GLY A 54 15.35 11.10 10.08
CA GLY A 54 16.54 10.89 9.26
C GLY A 54 16.48 9.61 8.43
N ALA A 55 17.16 9.65 7.29
CA ALA A 55 17.13 8.62 6.25
C ALA A 55 18.08 7.44 6.50
N ASP A 56 19.12 7.62 7.31
CA ASP A 56 20.21 6.64 7.44
C ASP A 56 19.98 5.63 8.58
N ARG A 57 18.85 5.73 9.27
CA ARG A 57 18.42 4.75 10.28
C ARG A 57 18.05 3.42 9.62
N PRO A 58 18.28 2.28 10.30
CA PRO A 58 17.82 0.99 9.82
C PRO A 58 16.27 0.96 9.72
N ALA A 59 15.77 0.55 8.57
CA ALA A 59 14.34 0.37 8.31
C ALA A 59 13.95 -1.11 8.31
N ILE A 60 14.82 -1.97 7.76
CA ILE A 60 14.60 -3.41 7.69
C ILE A 60 15.87 -4.11 8.20
N LEU A 61 15.67 -5.04 9.12
CA LEU A 61 16.71 -5.92 9.62
C LEU A 61 16.46 -7.33 9.10
N LEU A 62 17.47 -7.96 8.53
CA LEU A 62 17.41 -9.29 7.96
C LEU A 62 18.03 -10.33 8.90
N ALA A 63 17.60 -11.57 8.80
CA ALA A 63 18.07 -12.65 9.66
C ALA A 63 19.56 -12.98 9.50
N ASP A 64 20.16 -12.62 8.36
CA ASP A 64 21.60 -12.76 8.08
C ASP A 64 22.45 -11.62 8.68
N GLY A 65 21.84 -10.69 9.41
CA GLY A 65 22.49 -9.54 10.02
C GLY A 65 22.63 -8.32 9.09
N THR A 66 22.23 -8.42 7.83
CA THR A 66 22.19 -7.26 6.94
C THR A 66 21.00 -6.36 7.26
N SER A 67 21.09 -5.08 6.87
CA SER A 67 20.01 -4.13 7.07
C SER A 67 19.87 -3.20 5.88
N TRP A 68 18.65 -2.74 5.67
CA TRP A 68 18.38 -1.63 4.74
C TRP A 68 18.03 -0.39 5.54
N SER A 69 18.62 0.75 5.16
CA SER A 69 18.24 2.05 5.69
C SER A 69 16.90 2.53 5.14
N TYR A 70 16.29 3.51 5.78
CA TYR A 70 15.10 4.19 5.24
C TYR A 70 15.38 4.82 3.88
N ARG A 71 16.59 5.33 3.64
CA ARG A 71 17.03 5.87 2.33
C ARG A 71 16.96 4.81 1.24
N GLU A 72 17.53 3.63 1.51
CA GLU A 72 17.54 2.52 0.56
C GLU A 72 16.15 1.96 0.31
N LEU A 73 15.34 1.84 1.38
CA LEU A 73 13.95 1.40 1.27
C LEU A 73 13.17 2.38 0.39
N ARG A 74 13.27 3.70 0.66
CA ARG A 74 12.58 4.71 -0.14
C ARG A 74 12.97 4.65 -1.62
N ALA A 75 14.26 4.56 -1.91
CA ALA A 75 14.73 4.49 -3.30
C ALA A 75 14.11 3.30 -4.06
N ARG A 76 14.02 2.12 -3.43
CA ARG A 76 13.40 0.94 -4.04
C ARG A 76 11.89 1.06 -4.17
N VAL A 77 11.25 1.65 -3.17
CA VAL A 77 9.80 1.95 -3.19
C VAL A 77 9.46 2.91 -4.33
N ASP A 78 10.25 3.97 -4.52
CA ASP A 78 10.06 4.94 -5.61
C ASP A 78 10.25 4.30 -6.98
N GLN A 79 11.29 3.48 -7.15
CA GLN A 79 11.53 2.71 -8.38
C GLN A 79 10.37 1.77 -8.70
N PHE A 80 9.85 1.04 -7.71
CA PHE A 80 8.71 0.16 -7.94
C PHE A 80 7.43 0.93 -8.28
N ALA A 81 7.17 2.05 -7.59
CA ALA A 81 6.05 2.92 -7.93
C ALA A 81 6.14 3.43 -9.38
N GLN A 82 7.34 3.80 -9.82
CA GLN A 82 7.62 4.24 -11.19
C GLN A 82 7.36 3.13 -12.21
N VAL A 83 7.83 1.91 -11.96
CA VAL A 83 7.52 0.74 -12.81
C VAL A 83 6.01 0.55 -12.97
N LEU A 84 5.24 0.67 -11.88
CA LEU A 84 3.79 0.51 -11.96
C LEU A 84 3.13 1.57 -12.84
N THR A 85 3.57 2.82 -12.73
CA THR A 85 2.94 3.96 -13.42
C THR A 85 3.48 4.19 -14.83
N GLU A 86 4.78 4.07 -15.04
CA GLU A 86 5.43 4.42 -16.31
C GLU A 86 5.59 3.20 -17.23
N ASP A 87 6.06 2.06 -16.70
CA ASP A 87 6.30 0.89 -17.54
C ASP A 87 5.02 0.07 -17.76
N LEU A 88 4.18 -0.07 -16.72
CA LEU A 88 2.94 -0.84 -16.78
C LEU A 88 1.70 0.02 -17.07
N GLY A 89 1.81 1.35 -17.04
CA GLY A 89 0.73 2.27 -17.35
C GLY A 89 -0.46 2.20 -16.39
N LEU A 90 -0.22 1.73 -15.15
CA LEU A 90 -1.29 1.64 -14.16
C LEU A 90 -1.71 3.03 -13.66
N VAL A 91 -2.99 3.17 -13.34
CA VAL A 91 -3.56 4.41 -12.80
C VAL A 91 -3.99 4.22 -11.35
N PRO A 92 -4.05 5.30 -10.54
CA PRO A 92 -4.54 5.21 -9.16
C PRO A 92 -5.89 4.51 -9.06
N GLY A 93 -6.00 3.57 -8.12
CA GLY A 93 -7.17 2.72 -7.94
C GLY A 93 -7.08 1.34 -8.60
N ASN A 94 -6.14 1.12 -9.54
CA ASN A 94 -5.88 -0.22 -10.04
C ASN A 94 -5.43 -1.16 -8.91
N ARG A 95 -5.79 -2.44 -9.00
CA ARG A 95 -5.43 -3.46 -8.00
C ARG A 95 -4.10 -4.08 -8.35
N VAL A 96 -3.24 -4.23 -7.34
CA VAL A 96 -1.97 -4.93 -7.44
C VAL A 96 -2.01 -6.14 -6.52
N LEU A 97 -2.04 -7.33 -7.10
CA LEU A 97 -2.04 -8.58 -6.34
C LEU A 97 -0.62 -8.96 -5.99
N LEU A 98 -0.32 -8.98 -4.69
CA LEU A 98 0.96 -9.38 -4.14
C LEU A 98 0.89 -10.81 -3.60
N ARG A 99 1.70 -11.71 -4.19
CA ARG A 99 1.86 -13.09 -3.73
C ARG A 99 3.35 -13.35 -3.47
N MET A 100 3.80 -12.97 -2.30
CA MET A 100 5.22 -12.96 -1.94
C MET A 100 5.44 -13.56 -0.56
N LEU A 101 6.64 -14.12 -0.34
CA LEU A 101 7.12 -14.47 1.00
C LEU A 101 7.43 -13.21 1.80
N ASN A 102 7.34 -13.30 3.13
CA ASN A 102 7.75 -12.22 4.02
C ASN A 102 9.23 -11.92 3.81
N GLY A 103 9.51 -10.68 3.43
CA GLY A 103 10.85 -10.22 3.15
C GLY A 103 10.86 -8.75 2.74
N PRO A 104 12.05 -8.17 2.55
CA PRO A 104 12.18 -6.74 2.26
C PRO A 104 11.46 -6.33 0.96
N TRP A 105 11.47 -7.18 -0.05
CA TRP A 105 10.77 -6.91 -1.31
C TRP A 105 9.25 -6.87 -1.19
N THR A 106 8.67 -7.61 -0.24
CA THR A 106 7.24 -7.50 0.05
C THR A 106 6.90 -6.11 0.56
N VAL A 107 7.75 -5.56 1.44
CA VAL A 107 7.61 -4.19 1.95
C VAL A 107 7.74 -3.17 0.81
N VAL A 108 8.73 -3.33 -0.07
CA VAL A 108 8.94 -2.46 -1.24
C VAL A 108 7.71 -2.48 -2.14
N CYS A 109 7.24 -3.66 -2.55
CA CYS A 109 6.10 -3.78 -3.46
C CYS A 109 4.82 -3.24 -2.82
N TRP A 110 4.61 -3.48 -1.53
CA TRP A 110 3.44 -3.00 -0.81
C TRP A 110 3.43 -1.47 -0.70
N LEU A 111 4.53 -0.88 -0.21
CA LEU A 111 4.64 0.57 -0.09
C LEU A 111 4.67 1.28 -1.45
N GLY A 112 5.34 0.71 -2.45
CA GLY A 112 5.41 1.30 -3.78
C GLY A 112 4.06 1.30 -4.50
N ALA A 113 3.29 0.21 -4.36
CA ALA A 113 1.92 0.18 -4.87
C ALA A 113 1.03 1.23 -4.19
N LEU A 114 1.09 1.36 -2.85
CA LEU A 114 0.37 2.41 -2.13
C LEU A 114 0.84 3.81 -2.53
N LYS A 115 2.15 4.02 -2.72
CA LYS A 115 2.71 5.30 -3.12
C LYS A 115 2.22 5.74 -4.50
N ALA A 116 2.09 4.79 -5.41
CA ALA A 116 1.51 5.00 -6.75
C ALA A 116 -0.03 5.12 -6.74
N GLY A 117 -0.67 5.05 -5.57
CA GLY A 117 -2.13 5.16 -5.44
C GLY A 117 -2.88 3.89 -5.80
N MET A 118 -2.21 2.74 -5.84
CA MET A 118 -2.84 1.45 -6.15
C MET A 118 -3.54 0.85 -4.93
N VAL A 119 -4.45 -0.07 -5.17
CA VAL A 119 -5.11 -0.89 -4.15
C VAL A 119 -4.37 -2.22 -4.04
N VAL A 120 -3.75 -2.47 -2.90
CA VAL A 120 -2.96 -3.69 -2.68
C VAL A 120 -3.86 -4.83 -2.23
N VAL A 121 -3.77 -5.96 -2.94
CA VAL A 121 -4.43 -7.22 -2.61
C VAL A 121 -3.35 -8.25 -2.24
N THR A 122 -3.25 -8.58 -0.96
CA THR A 122 -2.26 -9.55 -0.49
C THR A 122 -2.83 -10.97 -0.47
N THR A 123 -2.04 -11.94 -0.90
CA THR A 123 -2.40 -13.35 -0.90
C THR A 123 -1.31 -14.22 -0.31
N MET A 124 -1.69 -15.38 0.21
CA MET A 124 -0.72 -16.34 0.72
C MET A 124 0.04 -17.04 -0.41
N VAL A 125 1.36 -17.18 -0.26
CA VAL A 125 2.20 -17.90 -1.23
C VAL A 125 1.80 -19.37 -1.40
N ALA A 126 1.22 -19.98 -0.36
CA ALA A 126 0.77 -21.36 -0.40
C ALA A 126 -0.47 -21.58 -1.30
N TRP A 127 -1.22 -20.52 -1.61
CA TRP A 127 -2.39 -20.63 -2.47
C TRP A 127 -2.00 -20.93 -3.91
N ARG A 128 -2.78 -21.82 -4.51
CA ARG A 128 -2.60 -22.26 -5.90
C ARG A 128 -3.71 -21.69 -6.79
N ALA A 129 -3.70 -22.07 -8.05
CA ALA A 129 -4.65 -21.56 -9.05
C ALA A 129 -6.13 -21.66 -8.60
N ARG A 130 -6.50 -22.72 -7.87
CA ARG A 130 -7.86 -22.92 -7.37
C ARG A 130 -8.29 -21.82 -6.40
N GLU A 131 -7.42 -21.42 -5.50
CA GLU A 131 -7.68 -20.39 -4.49
C GLU A 131 -7.50 -18.97 -5.08
N LEU A 132 -6.56 -18.80 -6.00
CA LEU A 132 -6.25 -17.49 -6.59
C LEU A 132 -7.26 -17.06 -7.65
N ARG A 133 -7.82 -17.99 -8.43
CA ARG A 133 -8.76 -17.65 -9.50
C ARG A 133 -9.95 -16.83 -9.02
N PRO A 134 -10.70 -17.20 -7.96
CA PRO A 134 -11.82 -16.41 -7.48
C PRO A 134 -11.42 -15.00 -7.00
N ILE A 135 -10.18 -14.83 -6.55
CA ILE A 135 -9.66 -13.52 -6.14
C ILE A 135 -9.39 -12.68 -7.38
N ALA A 136 -8.63 -13.22 -8.34
CA ALA A 136 -8.30 -12.51 -9.58
C ALA A 136 -9.53 -12.14 -10.42
N GLU A 137 -10.62 -12.88 -10.31
CA GLU A 137 -11.90 -12.58 -10.99
C GLU A 137 -12.71 -11.48 -10.30
N ARG A 138 -12.36 -11.12 -9.05
CA ARG A 138 -13.11 -10.15 -8.22
C ARG A 138 -12.37 -8.83 -7.98
N VAL A 139 -11.13 -8.71 -8.45
CA VAL A 139 -10.27 -7.55 -8.17
C VAL A 139 -9.75 -6.90 -9.43
#